data_4ec675c78bd7c1edbd71af03b9bf39c8
#
_entry.id   4ec675c78bd7c1edbd71af03b9bf39c8
#
_cell.length_a   1.000
_cell.length_b   1.000
_cell.length_c   1.000
_cell.angle_alpha   90.00
_cell.angle_beta   90.00
_cell.angle_gamma   90.00
#
_symmetry.space_group_name_H-M   'P 1'
#
loop_
_entity.id
_entity.type
_entity.pdbx_description
1 polymer ?
#
loop_
_entity_poly.entity_id
_entity_poly.type
_entity_poly.pdbx_seq_one_letter_code
_entity_poly.pdbx_strand_id
1 'polypeptide(L)'
;KPKSGDRMLEIGCGWGGYAEYIGKNYDIKLDCITISKKQYDFAKERIFRNGLNEKINIEMLDYRDVKNKYDSIASIEMIEAVGQNYLKSYFKKIKESLEHNGTAAIQAITIDDKYYDRYKNKTDFIQKYIFPGGFLPCKREILKLSNEYQLKFEECNSYGLHYSNTLSIWREEFLKKWGDISKQGFDKTFKKMRNFYLSYCEAGFKSKNI
;
A
#
# COMPACT_ATOMS: atom_id res chain seq x y z
N LYS A 1 17.80 3.90 -1.33
CA LYS A 1 18.01 3.82 0.13
C LYS A 1 18.08 5.23 0.67
N PRO A 2 17.40 5.54 1.80
CA PRO A 2 17.47 6.86 2.42
C PRO A 2 18.90 7.12 2.92
N LYS A 3 19.28 8.40 2.92
CA LYS A 3 20.56 8.88 3.48
C LYS A 3 20.33 9.32 4.93
N SER A 4 21.39 9.32 5.73
CA SER A 4 21.31 9.87 7.09
C SER A 4 20.91 11.35 7.06
N GLY A 5 19.94 11.73 7.88
CA GLY A 5 19.39 13.06 7.95
C GLY A 5 18.24 13.36 6.97
N ASP A 6 17.92 12.44 6.04
CA ASP A 6 16.79 12.61 5.11
C ASP A 6 15.46 12.79 5.86
N ARG A 7 14.60 13.62 5.29
CA ARG A 7 13.19 13.70 5.65
C ARG A 7 12.37 12.82 4.69
N MET A 8 11.66 11.88 5.26
CA MET A 8 10.83 10.94 4.50
C MET A 8 9.35 11.12 4.80
N LEU A 9 8.52 10.79 3.81
CA LEU A 9 7.07 10.66 3.97
C LEU A 9 6.65 9.22 3.66
N GLU A 10 5.85 8.61 4.54
CA GLU A 10 5.11 7.38 4.22
C GLU A 10 3.64 7.72 4.00
N ILE A 11 3.15 7.53 2.76
CA ILE A 11 1.76 7.74 2.41
C ILE A 11 0.97 6.43 2.62
N GLY A 12 0.08 6.44 3.62
CA GLY A 12 -0.69 5.24 3.98
C GLY A 12 0.10 4.28 4.86
N CYS A 13 0.50 4.71 6.05
CA CYS A 13 1.40 3.95 6.92
C CYS A 13 0.79 2.65 7.52
N GLY A 14 -0.48 2.40 7.29
CA GLY A 14 -1.15 1.21 7.82
C GLY A 14 -0.96 1.06 9.34
N TRP A 15 -0.50 -0.10 9.77
CA TRP A 15 -0.26 -0.42 11.17
C TRP A 15 1.17 -0.05 11.64
N GLY A 16 1.92 0.76 10.88
CA GLY A 16 3.24 1.27 11.23
C GLY A 16 4.40 0.26 11.10
N GLY A 17 4.22 -0.81 10.31
CA GLY A 17 5.26 -1.83 10.15
C GLY A 17 6.50 -1.33 9.42
N TYR A 18 6.30 -0.63 8.31
CA TYR A 18 7.38 -0.01 7.55
C TYR A 18 8.05 1.11 8.37
N ALA A 19 7.25 1.97 9.01
CA ALA A 19 7.76 3.02 9.87
C ALA A 19 8.70 2.47 10.97
N GLU A 20 8.28 1.41 11.68
CA GLU A 20 9.12 0.76 12.69
C GLU A 20 10.44 0.24 12.10
N TYR A 21 10.36 -0.44 10.94
CA TYR A 21 11.54 -0.98 10.28
C TYR A 21 12.53 0.14 9.90
N ILE A 22 12.04 1.20 9.28
CA ILE A 22 12.86 2.35 8.88
C ILE A 22 13.49 3.03 10.10
N GLY A 23 12.71 3.32 11.14
CA GLY A 23 13.20 3.98 12.33
C GLY A 23 14.27 3.21 13.10
N LYS A 24 14.20 1.86 13.06
CA LYS A 24 15.21 1.00 13.68
C LYS A 24 16.51 0.90 12.87
N ASN A 25 16.45 1.02 11.56
CA ASN A 25 17.57 0.69 10.68
C ASN A 25 18.23 1.90 10.01
N TYR A 26 17.58 3.08 10.06
CA TYR A 26 18.07 4.28 9.40
C TYR A 26 18.02 5.50 10.31
N ASP A 27 18.95 6.39 10.12
CA ASP A 27 18.98 7.68 10.81
C ASP A 27 18.31 8.75 9.94
N ILE A 28 16.97 8.85 10.06
CA ILE A 28 16.11 9.73 9.26
C ILE A 28 14.99 10.32 10.12
N LYS A 29 14.31 11.34 9.61
CA LYS A 29 13.03 11.81 10.12
C LYS A 29 11.92 11.33 9.19
N LEU A 30 10.91 10.64 9.74
CA LEU A 30 9.82 10.04 8.96
C LEU A 30 8.47 10.57 9.42
N ASP A 31 7.77 11.26 8.53
CA ASP A 31 6.35 11.58 8.68
C ASP A 31 5.52 10.46 8.06
N CYS A 32 4.59 9.89 8.82
CA CYS A 32 3.72 8.79 8.40
C CYS A 32 2.27 9.26 8.46
N ILE A 33 1.53 9.12 7.39
CA ILE A 33 0.15 9.57 7.34
C ILE A 33 -0.85 8.44 7.10
N THR A 34 -2.01 8.54 7.71
CA THR A 34 -3.17 7.66 7.49
C THR A 34 -4.47 8.41 7.74
N ILE A 35 -5.55 8.01 7.07
CA ILE A 35 -6.90 8.50 7.33
C ILE A 35 -7.69 7.57 8.26
N SER A 36 -7.14 6.44 8.66
CA SER A 36 -7.78 5.47 9.54
C SER A 36 -7.43 5.73 10.99
N LYS A 37 -8.42 6.13 11.81
CA LYS A 37 -8.23 6.35 13.25
C LYS A 37 -7.66 5.14 13.97
N LYS A 38 -8.12 3.92 13.62
CA LYS A 38 -7.61 2.68 14.23
C LYS A 38 -6.14 2.41 13.88
N GLN A 39 -5.75 2.67 12.64
CA GLN A 39 -4.35 2.54 12.21
C GLN A 39 -3.48 3.59 12.88
N TYR A 40 -3.93 4.83 12.93
CA TYR A 40 -3.24 5.91 13.62
C TYR A 40 -2.94 5.56 15.08
N ASP A 41 -3.96 5.16 15.85
CA ASP A 41 -3.79 4.86 17.27
C ASP A 41 -2.80 3.70 17.47
N PHE A 42 -2.97 2.64 16.70
CA PHE A 42 -2.10 1.46 16.77
C PHE A 42 -0.66 1.78 16.36
N ALA A 43 -0.47 2.46 15.22
CA ALA A 43 0.85 2.82 14.72
C ALA A 43 1.58 3.74 15.70
N LYS A 44 0.88 4.73 16.26
CA LYS A 44 1.44 5.64 17.27
C LYS A 44 1.92 4.91 18.52
N GLU A 45 1.09 4.00 19.04
CA GLU A 45 1.47 3.16 20.18
C GLU A 45 2.65 2.25 19.86
N ARG A 46 2.67 1.66 18.67
CA ARG A 46 3.77 0.82 18.18
C ARG A 46 5.08 1.57 18.14
N ILE A 47 5.10 2.78 17.58
CA ILE A 47 6.28 3.64 17.50
C ILE A 47 6.75 4.06 18.87
N PHE A 48 5.84 4.45 19.77
CA PHE A 48 6.15 4.81 21.14
C PHE A 48 6.77 3.66 21.92
N ARG A 49 6.18 2.45 21.88
CA ARG A 49 6.70 1.25 22.56
C ARG A 49 8.11 0.86 22.09
N ASN A 50 8.48 1.20 20.88
CA ASN A 50 9.81 0.95 20.31
C ASN A 50 10.80 2.10 20.55
N GLY A 51 10.41 3.18 21.25
CA GLY A 51 11.28 4.33 21.51
C GLY A 51 11.66 5.13 20.27
N LEU A 52 10.79 5.14 19.23
CA LEU A 52 11.07 5.75 17.93
C LEU A 52 10.36 7.10 17.72
N ASN A 53 9.64 7.59 18.71
CA ASN A 53 8.81 8.80 18.62
C ASN A 53 9.59 10.11 18.40
N GLU A 54 10.91 10.13 18.63
CA GLU A 54 11.75 11.27 18.29
C GLU A 54 12.11 11.34 16.79
N LYS A 55 12.04 10.19 16.09
CA LYS A 55 12.37 10.05 14.67
C LYS A 55 11.15 9.95 13.77
N ILE A 56 10.05 9.38 14.30
CA ILE A 56 8.86 9.04 13.52
C ILE A 56 7.65 9.77 14.09
N ASN A 57 6.99 10.50 13.22
CA ASN A 57 5.75 11.21 13.51
C ASN A 57 4.58 10.50 12.78
N ILE A 58 3.52 10.14 13.49
CA ILE A 58 2.30 9.55 12.92
C ILE A 58 1.19 10.60 12.94
N GLU A 59 0.59 10.87 11.79
CA GLU A 59 -0.45 11.90 11.64
C GLU A 59 -1.74 11.33 11.03
N MET A 60 -2.87 11.84 11.52
CA MET A 60 -4.17 11.68 10.88
C MET A 60 -4.30 12.73 9.78
N LEU A 61 -3.87 12.39 8.56
CA LEU A 61 -3.85 13.32 7.44
C LEU A 61 -4.18 12.61 6.12
N ASP A 62 -4.97 13.26 5.29
CA ASP A 62 -5.16 12.85 3.91
C ASP A 62 -3.91 13.25 3.09
N TYR A 63 -3.42 12.35 2.22
CA TYR A 63 -2.23 12.63 1.42
C TYR A 63 -2.37 13.89 0.56
N ARG A 64 -3.61 14.25 0.19
CA ARG A 64 -3.92 15.45 -0.60
C ARG A 64 -3.60 16.75 0.14
N ASP A 65 -3.60 16.70 1.47
CA ASP A 65 -3.39 17.86 2.34
C ASP A 65 -1.92 18.01 2.79
N VAL A 66 -1.02 17.12 2.37
CA VAL A 66 0.42 17.22 2.63
C VAL A 66 0.95 18.55 2.05
N LYS A 67 1.63 19.35 2.90
CA LYS A 67 2.18 20.66 2.51
C LYS A 67 3.70 20.66 2.46
N ASN A 68 4.32 19.80 3.24
CA ASN A 68 5.78 19.72 3.32
C ASN A 68 6.38 19.03 2.10
N LYS A 69 7.68 19.27 1.91
CA LYS A 69 8.51 18.54 0.95
C LYS A 69 9.45 17.57 1.65
N TYR A 70 9.83 16.52 0.92
CA TYR A 70 10.57 15.38 1.45
C TYR A 70 11.66 14.94 0.46
N ASP A 71 12.78 14.49 1.00
CA ASP A 71 13.88 13.89 0.22
C ASP A 71 13.46 12.56 -0.39
N SER A 72 12.57 11.84 0.32
CA SER A 72 12.02 10.59 -0.20
C SER A 72 10.59 10.32 0.26
N ILE A 73 9.83 9.64 -0.59
CA ILE A 73 8.45 9.23 -0.32
C ILE A 73 8.35 7.71 -0.48
N ALA A 74 7.72 7.04 0.48
CA ALA A 74 7.29 5.65 0.36
C ALA A 74 5.76 5.58 0.33
N SER A 75 5.21 4.74 -0.54
CA SER A 75 3.78 4.46 -0.60
C SER A 75 3.60 2.98 -0.92
N ILE A 76 3.09 2.21 0.04
CA ILE A 76 3.05 0.75 -0.03
C ILE A 76 1.58 0.31 -0.05
N GLU A 77 1.15 -0.25 -1.19
CA GLU A 77 -0.23 -0.74 -1.40
C GLU A 77 -1.31 0.27 -1.01
N MET A 78 -1.06 1.53 -1.33
CA MET A 78 -1.99 2.63 -1.07
C MET A 78 -2.67 3.11 -2.35
N ILE A 79 -1.99 3.02 -3.50
CA ILE A 79 -2.48 3.49 -4.79
C ILE A 79 -3.79 2.79 -5.19
N GLU A 80 -3.99 1.54 -4.75
CA GLU A 80 -5.21 0.76 -4.97
C GLU A 80 -6.44 1.36 -4.30
N ALA A 81 -6.25 2.07 -3.18
CA ALA A 81 -7.31 2.75 -2.45
C ALA A 81 -7.64 4.15 -3.00
N VAL A 82 -6.82 4.67 -3.90
CA VAL A 82 -7.01 6.00 -4.50
C VAL A 82 -8.21 6.03 -5.44
N GLY A 83 -8.45 4.93 -6.17
CA GLY A 83 -9.48 4.85 -7.19
C GLY A 83 -9.07 5.49 -8.52
N GLN A 84 -9.67 5.03 -9.62
CA GLN A 84 -9.28 5.40 -10.99
C GLN A 84 -9.25 6.92 -11.21
N ASN A 85 -10.27 7.62 -10.76
CA ASN A 85 -10.47 9.04 -11.02
C ASN A 85 -9.42 9.95 -10.35
N TYR A 86 -8.75 9.44 -9.33
CA TYR A 86 -7.82 10.21 -8.50
C TYR A 86 -6.34 9.84 -8.72
N LEU A 87 -6.04 8.89 -9.61
CA LEU A 87 -4.66 8.52 -9.93
C LEU A 87 -3.80 9.73 -10.35
N LYS A 88 -4.36 10.62 -11.18
CA LYS A 88 -3.67 11.85 -11.58
C LYS A 88 -3.34 12.74 -10.39
N SER A 89 -4.27 12.98 -9.49
CA SER A 89 -4.04 13.80 -8.30
C SER A 89 -3.03 13.15 -7.35
N TYR A 90 -2.99 11.83 -7.28
CA TYR A 90 -2.00 11.09 -6.50
C TYR A 90 -0.58 11.31 -7.04
N PHE A 91 -0.32 11.13 -8.33
CA PHE A 91 0.99 11.38 -8.94
C PHE A 91 1.39 12.85 -8.86
N LYS A 92 0.43 13.76 -9.09
CA LYS A 92 0.64 15.20 -8.91
C LYS A 92 1.10 15.51 -7.49
N LYS A 93 0.42 14.97 -6.47
CA LYS A 93 0.76 15.21 -5.07
C LYS A 93 2.13 14.63 -4.72
N ILE A 94 2.50 13.45 -5.18
CA ILE A 94 3.85 12.91 -5.01
C ILE A 94 4.88 13.88 -5.56
N LYS A 95 4.68 14.38 -6.79
CA LYS A 95 5.60 15.36 -7.38
C LYS A 95 5.73 16.64 -6.58
N GLU A 96 4.61 17.19 -6.11
CA GLU A 96 4.56 18.41 -5.30
C GLU A 96 5.24 18.24 -3.94
N SER A 97 5.18 17.03 -3.36
CA SER A 97 5.74 16.70 -2.05
C SER A 97 7.19 16.21 -2.10
N LEU A 98 7.80 16.08 -3.28
CA LEU A 98 9.22 15.76 -3.41
C LEU A 98 10.06 17.03 -3.48
N GLU A 99 11.22 17.01 -2.83
CA GLU A 99 12.30 17.95 -3.07
C GLU A 99 12.85 17.81 -4.51
N HIS A 100 13.68 18.77 -4.94
CA HIS A 100 14.16 18.86 -6.33
C HIS A 100 14.79 17.54 -6.84
N ASN A 101 15.60 16.87 -6.01
CA ASN A 101 16.24 15.59 -6.31
C ASN A 101 15.66 14.44 -5.50
N GLY A 102 14.45 14.63 -4.97
CA GLY A 102 13.79 13.63 -4.15
C GLY A 102 13.34 12.41 -4.95
N THR A 103 13.23 11.28 -4.28
CA THR A 103 12.84 9.99 -4.87
C THR A 103 11.55 9.45 -4.26
N ALA A 104 10.74 8.76 -5.05
CA ALA A 104 9.56 8.05 -4.57
C ALA A 104 9.66 6.55 -4.86
N ALA A 105 9.36 5.74 -3.85
CA ALA A 105 9.18 4.30 -4.00
C ALA A 105 7.71 3.94 -3.80
N ILE A 106 7.09 3.39 -4.84
CA ILE A 106 5.68 3.00 -4.83
C ILE A 106 5.62 1.49 -5.00
N GLN A 107 5.08 0.78 -4.02
CA GLN A 107 4.66 -0.60 -4.19
C GLN A 107 3.18 -0.61 -4.56
N ALA A 108 2.85 -1.26 -5.66
CA ALA A 108 1.50 -1.35 -6.18
C ALA A 108 1.17 -2.77 -6.65
N ILE A 109 -0.05 -3.19 -6.39
CA ILE A 109 -0.64 -4.33 -7.07
C ILE A 109 -1.14 -3.84 -8.43
N THR A 110 -0.68 -4.46 -9.51
CA THR A 110 -1.05 -4.06 -10.88
C THR A 110 -1.77 -5.17 -11.60
N ILE A 111 -2.75 -4.80 -12.43
CA ILE A 111 -3.32 -5.73 -13.39
C ILE A 111 -2.47 -5.73 -14.67
N ASP A 112 -2.34 -6.88 -15.35
CA ASP A 112 -1.67 -6.96 -16.64
C ASP A 112 -2.30 -5.99 -17.66
N ASP A 113 -1.48 -5.28 -18.42
CA ASP A 113 -1.90 -4.25 -19.39
C ASP A 113 -2.96 -4.75 -20.37
N LYS A 114 -2.92 -6.04 -20.76
CA LYS A 114 -3.87 -6.66 -21.70
C LYS A 114 -5.30 -6.76 -21.13
N TYR A 115 -5.46 -6.78 -19.81
CA TYR A 115 -6.76 -6.87 -19.16
C TYR A 115 -7.30 -5.51 -18.67
N TYR A 116 -6.45 -4.49 -18.63
CA TYR A 116 -6.75 -3.21 -17.99
C TYR A 116 -7.99 -2.53 -18.58
N ASP A 117 -8.13 -2.47 -19.92
CA ASP A 117 -9.26 -1.83 -20.56
C ASP A 117 -10.61 -2.52 -20.29
N ARG A 118 -10.59 -3.83 -20.11
CA ARG A 118 -11.76 -4.59 -19.69
C ARG A 118 -12.04 -4.39 -18.18
N TYR A 119 -10.99 -4.42 -17.36
CA TYR A 119 -11.07 -4.32 -15.92
C TYR A 119 -11.65 -2.99 -15.47
N LYS A 120 -11.19 -1.86 -16.00
CA LYS A 120 -11.64 -0.52 -15.60
C LYS A 120 -13.13 -0.25 -15.83
N ASN A 121 -13.79 -1.06 -16.67
CA ASN A 121 -15.21 -0.92 -17.01
C ASN A 121 -16.11 -1.97 -16.32
N LYS A 122 -15.55 -2.77 -15.39
CA LYS A 122 -16.29 -3.83 -14.69
C LYS A 122 -15.93 -3.83 -13.22
N THR A 123 -16.89 -4.18 -12.39
CA THR A 123 -16.66 -4.41 -10.95
C THR A 123 -16.41 -5.90 -10.74
N ASP A 124 -15.28 -6.26 -10.16
CA ASP A 124 -14.95 -7.63 -9.80
C ASP A 124 -15.38 -7.99 -8.36
N PHE A 125 -15.07 -9.22 -7.96
CA PHE A 125 -15.36 -9.71 -6.61
C PHE A 125 -14.66 -8.87 -5.53
N ILE A 126 -13.41 -8.48 -5.76
CA ILE A 126 -12.61 -7.72 -4.78
C ILE A 126 -13.21 -6.34 -4.57
N GLN A 127 -13.52 -5.62 -5.65
CA GLN A 127 -14.13 -4.30 -5.60
C GLN A 127 -15.52 -4.31 -4.98
N LYS A 128 -16.29 -5.41 -5.18
CA LYS A 128 -17.65 -5.51 -4.67
C LYS A 128 -17.73 -5.88 -3.19
N TYR A 129 -16.86 -6.79 -2.72
CA TYR A 129 -17.04 -7.42 -1.42
C TYR A 129 -15.88 -7.25 -0.43
N ILE A 130 -14.69 -6.92 -0.89
CA ILE A 130 -13.49 -6.86 -0.05
C ILE A 130 -12.99 -5.43 0.11
N PHE A 131 -12.77 -4.72 -1.00
CA PHE A 131 -12.28 -3.34 -1.02
C PHE A 131 -13.17 -2.47 -1.92
N PRO A 132 -14.37 -2.06 -1.45
CA PRO A 132 -15.25 -1.16 -2.20
C PRO A 132 -14.53 0.13 -2.58
N GLY A 133 -14.56 0.48 -3.87
CA GLY A 133 -13.83 1.64 -4.41
C GLY A 133 -12.37 1.39 -4.76
N GLY A 134 -11.82 0.22 -4.42
CA GLY A 134 -10.47 -0.18 -4.80
C GLY A 134 -10.30 -0.30 -6.32
N PHE A 135 -9.09 -0.01 -6.81
CA PHE A 135 -8.79 -0.04 -8.23
C PHE A 135 -7.33 -0.41 -8.47
N LEU A 136 -7.08 -1.40 -9.31
CA LEU A 136 -5.72 -1.79 -9.69
C LEU A 136 -5.28 -0.97 -10.92
N PRO A 137 -4.21 -0.17 -10.82
CA PRO A 137 -3.60 0.41 -12.01
C PRO A 137 -2.90 -0.68 -12.83
N CYS A 138 -2.55 -0.38 -14.07
CA CYS A 138 -1.61 -1.20 -14.83
C CYS A 138 -0.26 -0.50 -14.98
N LYS A 139 0.78 -1.25 -15.33
CA LYS A 139 2.14 -0.70 -15.47
C LYS A 139 2.20 0.44 -16.50
N ARG A 140 1.52 0.27 -17.63
CA ARG A 140 1.41 1.28 -18.69
C ARG A 140 0.85 2.62 -18.15
N GLU A 141 -0.20 2.57 -17.34
CA GLU A 141 -0.83 3.78 -16.79
C GLU A 141 0.07 4.45 -15.73
N ILE A 142 0.74 3.66 -14.87
CA ILE A 142 1.73 4.19 -13.92
C ILE A 142 2.85 4.92 -14.64
N LEU A 143 3.44 4.33 -15.67
CA LEU A 143 4.51 4.94 -16.47
C LEU A 143 4.04 6.22 -17.17
N LYS A 144 2.84 6.19 -17.75
CA LYS A 144 2.23 7.36 -18.39
C LYS A 144 2.06 8.51 -17.41
N LEU A 145 1.51 8.26 -16.23
CA LEU A 145 1.30 9.28 -15.21
C LEU A 145 2.62 9.78 -14.62
N SER A 146 3.59 8.90 -14.41
CA SER A 146 4.94 9.32 -13.98
C SER A 146 5.54 10.31 -14.96
N ASN A 147 5.46 10.05 -16.28
CA ASN A 147 5.96 10.95 -17.30
C ASN A 147 5.14 12.27 -17.37
N GLU A 148 3.80 12.19 -17.26
CA GLU A 148 2.92 13.38 -17.27
C GLU A 148 3.30 14.37 -16.18
N TYR A 149 3.69 13.86 -15.00
CA TYR A 149 4.12 14.68 -13.85
C TYR A 149 5.65 14.82 -13.70
N GLN A 150 6.41 14.53 -14.74
CA GLN A 150 7.88 14.69 -14.76
C GLN A 150 8.58 13.94 -13.61
N LEU A 151 8.06 12.78 -13.26
CA LEU A 151 8.71 11.82 -12.36
C LEU A 151 9.49 10.85 -13.24
N LYS A 152 10.83 10.96 -13.21
CA LYS A 152 11.68 10.04 -13.94
C LYS A 152 11.54 8.64 -13.37
N PHE A 153 11.15 7.70 -14.23
CA PHE A 153 11.09 6.30 -13.86
C PHE A 153 12.50 5.69 -13.88
N GLU A 154 12.93 5.09 -12.78
CA GLU A 154 14.29 4.55 -12.66
C GLU A 154 14.30 3.02 -12.68
N GLU A 155 13.48 2.37 -11.86
CA GLU A 155 13.52 0.93 -11.67
C GLU A 155 12.14 0.36 -11.38
N CYS A 156 11.88 -0.87 -11.83
CA CYS A 156 10.68 -1.63 -11.49
C CYS A 156 11.01 -3.10 -11.26
N ASN A 157 10.74 -3.57 -10.05
CA ASN A 157 10.87 -4.96 -9.67
C ASN A 157 9.49 -5.59 -9.49
N SER A 158 9.30 -6.82 -9.96
CA SER A 158 8.04 -7.56 -9.81
C SER A 158 8.22 -8.69 -8.80
N TYR A 159 7.32 -8.74 -7.82
CA TYR A 159 7.30 -9.74 -6.74
C TYR A 159 6.04 -10.62 -6.76
N GLY A 160 5.28 -10.65 -7.87
CA GLY A 160 3.99 -11.34 -7.95
C GLY A 160 4.03 -12.81 -7.53
N LEU A 161 5.05 -13.57 -7.95
CA LEU A 161 5.18 -14.98 -7.55
C LEU A 161 5.48 -15.13 -6.05
N HIS A 162 6.27 -14.24 -5.46
CA HIS A 162 6.49 -14.22 -4.01
C HIS A 162 5.20 -13.88 -3.26
N TYR A 163 4.41 -12.96 -3.80
CA TYR A 163 3.12 -12.58 -3.22
C TYR A 163 2.11 -13.75 -3.26
N SER A 164 2.09 -14.51 -4.35
CA SER A 164 1.30 -15.76 -4.45
C SER A 164 1.63 -16.73 -3.31
N ASN A 165 2.92 -16.95 -3.02
CA ASN A 165 3.35 -17.82 -1.93
C ASN A 165 2.90 -17.28 -0.57
N THR A 166 3.04 -15.98 -0.34
CA THR A 166 2.57 -15.32 0.89
C THR A 166 1.06 -15.53 1.10
N LEU A 167 0.26 -15.37 0.04
CA LEU A 167 -1.19 -15.57 0.10
C LEU A 167 -1.57 -17.02 0.41
N SER A 168 -0.84 -17.99 -0.14
CA SER A 168 -1.01 -19.42 0.19
C SER A 168 -0.76 -19.66 1.69
N ILE A 169 0.36 -19.17 2.23
CA ILE A 169 0.70 -19.27 3.66
C ILE A 169 -0.38 -18.62 4.53
N TRP A 170 -0.83 -17.41 4.18
CA TRP A 170 -1.91 -16.74 4.91
C TRP A 170 -3.22 -17.52 4.90
N ARG A 171 -3.56 -18.15 3.77
CA ARG A 171 -4.76 -18.96 3.64
C ARG A 171 -4.68 -20.22 4.53
N GLU A 172 -3.55 -20.90 4.54
CA GLU A 172 -3.32 -22.07 5.40
C GLU A 172 -3.40 -21.70 6.88
N GLU A 173 -2.72 -20.64 7.31
CA GLU A 173 -2.76 -20.18 8.69
C GLU A 173 -4.16 -19.69 9.11
N PHE A 174 -4.90 -19.03 8.22
CA PHE A 174 -6.29 -18.63 8.46
C PHE A 174 -7.18 -19.88 8.70
N LEU A 175 -7.06 -20.89 7.86
CA LEU A 175 -7.85 -22.13 7.98
C LEU A 175 -7.48 -22.90 9.26
N LYS A 176 -6.20 -22.99 9.58
CA LYS A 176 -5.68 -23.66 10.78
C LYS A 176 -6.17 -22.97 12.07
N LYS A 177 -6.19 -21.62 12.08
CA LYS A 177 -6.65 -20.84 13.25
C LYS A 177 -8.14 -20.55 13.25
N TRP A 178 -8.92 -21.16 12.35
CA TRP A 178 -10.35 -20.89 12.24
C TRP A 178 -11.12 -21.12 13.55
N GLY A 179 -10.75 -22.14 14.33
CA GLY A 179 -11.39 -22.41 15.64
C GLY A 179 -11.35 -21.21 16.59
N ASP A 180 -10.25 -20.51 16.64
CA ASP A 180 -10.09 -19.32 17.49
C ASP A 180 -10.72 -18.06 16.87
N ILE A 181 -10.64 -17.92 15.54
CA ILE A 181 -11.27 -16.82 14.81
C ILE A 181 -12.79 -16.87 14.99
N SER A 182 -13.41 -18.05 14.88
CA SER A 182 -14.86 -18.22 15.03
C SER A 182 -15.38 -17.84 16.41
N LYS A 183 -14.57 -18.01 17.46
CA LYS A 183 -14.91 -17.58 18.84
C LYS A 183 -15.01 -16.05 18.99
N GLN A 184 -14.43 -15.28 18.03
CA GLN A 184 -14.51 -13.82 18.00
C GLN A 184 -15.79 -13.31 17.30
N GLY A 185 -16.74 -14.20 16.95
CA GLY A 185 -18.00 -13.84 16.34
C GLY A 185 -18.06 -13.94 14.81
N PHE A 186 -16.96 -14.40 14.17
CA PHE A 186 -16.97 -14.61 12.71
C PHE A 186 -17.69 -15.91 12.33
N ASP A 187 -18.58 -15.84 11.35
CA ASP A 187 -19.43 -16.94 10.91
C ASP A 187 -18.83 -17.76 9.75
N LYS A 188 -19.55 -18.82 9.36
CA LYS A 188 -19.14 -19.66 8.22
C LYS A 188 -19.13 -18.92 6.89
N THR A 189 -19.95 -17.89 6.73
CA THR A 189 -20.01 -17.04 5.53
C THR A 189 -18.71 -16.24 5.39
N PHE A 190 -18.28 -15.62 6.48
CA PHE A 190 -16.99 -14.95 6.54
C PHE A 190 -15.83 -15.90 6.20
N LYS A 191 -15.83 -17.14 6.77
CA LYS A 191 -14.82 -18.16 6.45
C LYS A 191 -14.73 -18.43 4.95
N LYS A 192 -15.87 -18.67 4.31
CA LYS A 192 -15.93 -18.96 2.86
C LYS A 192 -15.43 -17.77 2.05
N MET A 193 -15.92 -16.59 2.37
CA MET A 193 -15.53 -15.35 1.66
C MET A 193 -14.03 -15.06 1.79
N ARG A 194 -13.47 -15.18 2.99
CA ARG A 194 -12.05 -14.95 3.23
C ARG A 194 -11.16 -15.98 2.55
N ASN A 195 -11.54 -17.26 2.62
CA ASN A 195 -10.81 -18.32 1.93
C ASN A 195 -10.85 -18.12 0.39
N PHE A 196 -12.02 -17.78 -0.16
CA PHE A 196 -12.16 -17.47 -1.59
C PHE A 196 -11.30 -16.27 -1.98
N TYR A 197 -11.32 -15.18 -1.21
CA TYR A 197 -10.49 -13.99 -1.43
C TYR A 197 -9.01 -14.35 -1.55
N LEU A 198 -8.48 -15.09 -0.56
CA LEU A 198 -7.06 -15.45 -0.55
C LEU A 198 -6.71 -16.35 -1.74
N SER A 199 -7.56 -17.34 -2.06
CA SER A 199 -7.36 -18.22 -3.23
C SER A 199 -7.46 -17.47 -4.56
N TYR A 200 -8.38 -16.52 -4.68
CA TYR A 200 -8.56 -15.70 -5.88
C TYR A 200 -7.32 -14.84 -6.14
N CYS A 201 -6.82 -14.16 -5.11
CA CYS A 201 -5.60 -13.35 -5.23
C CYS A 201 -4.37 -14.23 -5.50
N GLU A 202 -4.21 -15.36 -4.80
CA GLU A 202 -3.13 -16.33 -5.03
C GLU A 202 -3.09 -16.77 -6.51
N ALA A 203 -4.25 -17.15 -7.07
CA ALA A 203 -4.36 -17.56 -8.47
C ALA A 203 -4.05 -16.39 -9.43
N GLY A 204 -4.50 -15.19 -9.14
CA GLY A 204 -4.21 -13.99 -9.93
C GLY A 204 -2.72 -13.73 -10.09
N PHE A 205 -1.98 -13.73 -8.98
CA PHE A 205 -0.52 -13.56 -8.98
C PHE A 205 0.19 -14.75 -9.64
N LYS A 206 -0.24 -15.98 -9.35
CA LYS A 206 0.38 -17.18 -9.92
C LYS A 206 0.24 -17.26 -11.44
N SER A 207 -0.90 -16.80 -11.97
CA SER A 207 -1.16 -16.75 -13.41
C SER A 207 -0.55 -15.52 -14.10
N LYS A 208 0.09 -14.62 -13.34
CA LYS A 208 0.65 -13.35 -13.84
C LYS A 208 -0.39 -12.42 -14.49
N ASN A 209 -1.64 -12.51 -14.05
CA ASN A 209 -2.70 -11.61 -14.48
C ASN A 209 -2.74 -10.33 -13.64
N ILE A 210 -2.17 -10.41 -12.44
CA ILE A 210 -1.91 -9.33 -11.51
C ILE A 210 -0.50 -9.47 -10.96
#